data_35354abed37cb5145cf843be818c1412
#
_entry.id   35354abed37cb5145cf843be818c1412
#
_cell.length_a   1.000
_cell.length_b   1.000
_cell.length_c   1.000
_cell.angle_alpha   90.00
_cell.angle_beta   90.00
_cell.angle_gamma   90.00
#
_symmetry.space_group_name_H-M   'P 1'
#
loop_
_entity.id
_entity.type
_entity.pdbx_description
1 polymer ?
#
loop_
_entity_poly.entity_id
_entity_poly.type
_entity_poly.pdbx_seq_one_letter_code
_entity_poly.pdbx_strand_id
1 'polypeptide(L)'
;MILTIDVGNTNITCGVFQGDEIAASFRITTKMPRTSDEYGMMLLNLLEQNDIHPTEIKDAIICSVVPNVMHSLRGGLVKYFHITPIVVEAGIKTGIRIVTPNPQQIGADRIVDAVGAYELYGGPVLV
;
A
#
# COMPACT_ATOMS: atom_id res chain seq x y z
N MET A 1 1.72 7.96 -12.19
CA MET A 1 1.02 6.78 -11.62
C MET A 1 1.31 6.65 -10.14
N ILE A 2 0.41 6.06 -9.40
CA ILE A 2 0.53 5.83 -7.95
C ILE A 2 0.58 4.32 -7.71
N LEU A 3 1.58 3.88 -6.93
CA LEU A 3 1.70 2.50 -6.50
C LEU A 3 1.04 2.34 -5.13
N THR A 4 0.07 1.45 -5.03
CA THR A 4 -0.58 1.11 -3.77
C THR A 4 -0.11 -0.27 -3.32
N ILE A 5 0.21 -0.40 -2.05
CA ILE A 5 0.73 -1.65 -1.47
C ILE A 5 -0.04 -1.97 -0.21
N ASP A 6 -0.74 -3.08 -0.21
CA ASP A 6 -1.48 -3.59 0.94
C ASP A 6 -0.78 -4.85 1.46
N VAL A 7 -0.14 -4.74 2.63
CA VAL A 7 0.61 -5.81 3.25
C VAL A 7 -0.30 -6.58 4.20
N GLY A 8 -0.89 -7.66 3.72
CA GLY A 8 -1.68 -8.58 4.53
C GLY A 8 -0.82 -9.67 5.17
N ASN A 9 -1.43 -10.50 6.00
CA ASN A 9 -0.73 -11.60 6.66
C ASN A 9 -0.24 -12.69 5.70
N THR A 10 -0.92 -12.88 4.59
CA THR A 10 -0.61 -13.93 3.60
C THR A 10 0.05 -13.36 2.36
N ASN A 11 -0.50 -12.28 1.83
CA ASN A 11 -0.04 -11.67 0.59
C ASN A 11 0.15 -10.17 0.74
N ILE A 12 1.12 -9.65 -0.02
CA ILE A 12 1.26 -8.24 -0.31
C ILE A 12 0.58 -8.00 -1.65
N THR A 13 -0.49 -7.24 -1.65
CA THR A 13 -1.24 -6.91 -2.87
C THR A 13 -0.84 -5.52 -3.35
N CYS A 14 -0.40 -5.44 -4.59
CA CYS A 14 0.03 -4.20 -5.21
C CYS A 14 -0.92 -3.81 -6.33
N GLY A 15 -1.21 -2.53 -6.43
CA GLY A 15 -1.96 -1.95 -7.53
C GLY A 15 -1.27 -0.70 -8.05
N VAL A 16 -1.30 -0.50 -9.35
CA VAL A 16 -0.80 0.72 -9.98
C VAL A 16 -1.99 1.47 -10.56
N PHE A 17 -2.18 2.68 -10.09
CA PHE A 17 -3.29 3.53 -10.52
C PHE A 17 -2.82 4.65 -11.43
N GLN A 18 -3.56 4.86 -12.50
CA GLN A 18 -3.46 6.04 -13.32
C GLN A 18 -4.82 6.74 -13.29
N GLY A 19 -4.90 7.83 -12.51
CA GLY A 19 -6.21 8.42 -12.19
C GLY A 19 -7.05 7.43 -11.41
N ASP A 20 -8.27 7.16 -11.88
CA ASP A 20 -9.20 6.23 -11.25
C ASP A 20 -9.11 4.81 -11.80
N GLU A 21 -8.23 4.58 -12.78
CA GLU A 21 -8.09 3.28 -13.42
C GLU A 21 -6.90 2.50 -12.89
N ILE A 22 -7.07 1.18 -12.79
CA ILE A 22 -6.00 0.25 -12.40
C ILE A 22 -5.23 -0.14 -13.65
N ALA A 23 -3.97 0.31 -13.73
CA ALA A 23 -3.09 -0.02 -14.86
C ALA A 23 -2.46 -1.41 -14.70
N ALA A 24 -2.21 -1.85 -13.47
CA ALA A 24 -1.63 -3.16 -13.18
C ALA A 24 -1.96 -3.59 -11.75
N SER A 25 -1.95 -4.90 -11.52
CA SER A 25 -2.17 -5.48 -10.20
C SER A 25 -1.36 -6.77 -10.08
N PHE A 26 -0.71 -6.97 -8.94
CA PHE A 26 0.08 -8.18 -8.70
C PHE A 26 0.22 -8.45 -7.20
N ARG A 27 0.70 -9.65 -6.86
CA ARG A 27 0.85 -10.10 -5.47
C ARG A 27 2.23 -10.66 -5.20
N ILE A 28 2.67 -10.51 -3.96
CA ILE A 28 3.91 -11.07 -3.44
C ILE A 28 3.57 -11.78 -2.13
N THR A 29 4.18 -12.91 -1.86
CA THR A 29 3.96 -13.65 -0.61
C THR A 29 4.54 -12.89 0.58
N THR A 30 3.77 -12.70 1.64
CA THR A 30 4.19 -11.93 2.82
C THR A 30 5.17 -12.70 3.71
N LYS A 31 4.95 -14.00 3.92
CA LYS A 31 5.65 -14.78 4.96
C LYS A 31 7.11 -15.09 4.67
N MET A 32 7.61 -14.78 3.49
CA MET A 32 9.01 -15.01 3.14
C MET A 32 9.83 -13.78 3.51
N PRO A 33 10.86 -13.91 4.39
CA PRO A 33 11.74 -12.77 4.70
C PRO A 33 12.45 -12.28 3.44
N ARG A 34 12.47 -10.96 3.24
CA ARG A 34 13.12 -10.33 2.09
C ARG A 34 13.84 -9.07 2.49
N THR A 35 14.95 -8.81 1.81
CA THR A 35 15.71 -7.58 1.96
C THR A 35 15.06 -6.44 1.17
N SER A 36 15.52 -5.21 1.43
CA SER A 36 15.11 -4.05 0.64
C SER A 36 15.44 -4.23 -0.85
N ASP A 37 16.60 -4.81 -1.15
CA ASP A 37 16.99 -5.08 -2.54
C ASP A 37 16.07 -6.08 -3.21
N GLU A 38 15.68 -7.14 -2.51
CA GLU A 38 14.75 -8.13 -3.04
C GLU A 38 13.38 -7.52 -3.34
N TYR A 39 12.82 -6.74 -2.42
CA TYR A 39 11.55 -6.04 -2.68
C TYR A 39 11.66 -5.05 -3.83
N GLY A 40 12.74 -4.28 -3.87
CA GLY A 40 12.96 -3.31 -4.93
C GLY A 40 13.03 -3.96 -6.30
N MET A 41 13.84 -5.02 -6.43
CA MET A 41 13.99 -5.74 -7.69
C MET A 41 12.71 -6.47 -8.11
N MET A 42 11.98 -7.06 -7.16
CA MET A 42 10.70 -7.70 -7.48
C MET A 42 9.68 -6.70 -8.00
N LEU A 43 9.57 -5.53 -7.37
CA LEU A 43 8.66 -4.49 -7.82
C LEU A 43 9.05 -3.96 -9.21
N LEU A 44 10.34 -3.73 -9.45
CA LEU A 44 10.83 -3.33 -10.77
C LEU A 44 10.46 -4.34 -11.84
N ASN A 45 10.70 -5.62 -11.58
CA ASN A 45 10.41 -6.69 -12.53
C ASN A 45 8.90 -6.82 -12.81
N LEU A 46 8.08 -6.74 -11.77
CA LEU A 46 6.63 -6.83 -11.92
C LEU A 46 6.06 -5.65 -12.71
N LEU A 47 6.58 -4.46 -12.49
CA LEU A 47 6.20 -3.29 -13.27
C LEU A 47 6.60 -3.44 -14.73
N GLU A 48 7.83 -3.91 -14.99
CA GLU A 48 8.32 -4.14 -16.35
C GLU A 48 7.46 -5.16 -17.10
N GLN A 49 7.05 -6.24 -16.45
CA GLN A 49 6.15 -7.23 -17.04
C GLN A 49 4.77 -6.67 -17.40
N ASN A 50 4.39 -5.56 -16.81
CA ASN A 50 3.15 -4.84 -17.08
C ASN A 50 3.36 -3.60 -17.96
N ASP A 51 4.52 -3.49 -18.61
CA ASP A 51 4.88 -2.37 -19.48
C ASP A 51 4.88 -1.01 -18.79
N ILE A 52 5.20 -0.98 -17.49
CA ILE A 52 5.29 0.24 -16.70
C ILE A 52 6.75 0.51 -16.37
N HIS A 53 7.26 1.66 -16.80
CA HIS A 53 8.61 2.08 -16.46
C HIS A 53 8.62 2.63 -15.01
N PRO A 54 9.64 2.31 -14.19
CA PRO A 54 9.70 2.78 -12.80
C PRO A 54 9.57 4.29 -12.63
N THR A 55 10.04 5.08 -13.60
CA THR A 55 9.95 6.54 -13.54
C THR A 55 8.53 7.07 -13.67
N GLU A 56 7.58 6.25 -14.11
CA GLU A 56 6.17 6.62 -14.19
C GLU A 56 5.49 6.59 -12.82
N ILE A 57 6.10 5.90 -11.84
CA ILE A 57 5.60 5.86 -10.45
C ILE A 57 6.08 7.12 -9.74
N LYS A 58 5.16 8.00 -9.39
CA LYS A 58 5.47 9.27 -8.73
C LYS A 58 5.29 9.23 -7.23
N ASP A 59 4.34 8.42 -6.74
CA ASP A 59 4.04 8.26 -5.33
C ASP A 59 3.72 6.81 -5.00
N ALA A 60 3.85 6.46 -3.73
CA ALA A 60 3.47 5.15 -3.22
C ALA A 60 2.77 5.28 -1.87
N ILE A 61 1.77 4.42 -1.65
CA ILE A 61 1.02 4.37 -0.41
C ILE A 61 1.07 2.94 0.10
N ILE A 62 1.43 2.76 1.36
CA ILE A 62 1.51 1.45 2.01
C ILE A 62 0.50 1.38 3.15
N CYS A 63 -0.30 0.32 3.15
CA CYS A 63 -1.15 -0.08 4.26
C CYS A 63 -0.63 -1.44 4.75
N SER A 64 -0.31 -1.59 6.02
CA SER A 64 0.27 -2.82 6.55
C SER A 64 -0.31 -3.23 7.88
N VAL A 65 -0.57 -4.54 8.02
CA VAL A 65 -0.85 -5.20 9.32
C VAL A 65 0.35 -6.03 9.78
N VAL A 66 1.47 -5.97 9.06
CA VAL A 66 2.69 -6.75 9.34
C VAL A 66 3.89 -5.81 9.50
N PRO A 67 4.17 -5.34 10.73
CA PRO A 67 5.25 -4.36 10.95
C PRO A 67 6.62 -4.82 10.48
N ASN A 68 6.92 -6.11 10.57
CA ASN A 68 8.24 -6.66 10.23
C ASN A 68 8.61 -6.49 8.75
N VAL A 69 7.62 -6.36 7.86
CA VAL A 69 7.85 -6.19 6.42
C VAL A 69 8.17 -4.74 6.08
N MET A 70 7.70 -3.80 6.90
CA MET A 70 7.72 -2.37 6.57
C MET A 70 9.10 -1.80 6.31
N HIS A 71 10.07 -2.14 7.15
CA HIS A 71 11.42 -1.59 7.02
C HIS A 71 12.06 -1.93 5.67
N SER A 72 12.01 -3.21 5.29
CA SER A 72 12.59 -3.68 4.03
C SER A 72 11.81 -3.18 2.81
N LEU A 73 10.50 -3.15 2.90
CA LEU A 73 9.65 -2.68 1.80
C LEU A 73 9.85 -1.18 1.54
N ARG A 74 9.85 -0.37 2.60
CA ARG A 74 10.13 1.07 2.48
C ARG A 74 11.53 1.30 1.92
N GLY A 75 12.52 0.56 2.43
CA GLY A 75 13.89 0.66 1.94
C GLY A 75 14.01 0.37 0.45
N GLY A 76 13.27 -0.62 -0.04
CA GLY A 76 13.22 -0.93 -1.47
C GLY A 76 12.64 0.21 -2.30
N LEU A 77 11.56 0.82 -1.82
CA LEU A 77 10.95 1.96 -2.52
C LEU A 77 11.86 3.18 -2.55
N VAL A 78 12.50 3.50 -1.43
CA VAL A 78 13.44 4.62 -1.36
C VAL A 78 14.65 4.38 -2.27
N LYS A 79 15.23 3.20 -2.23
CA LYS A 79 16.47 2.89 -2.95
C LYS A 79 16.26 2.75 -4.46
N TYR A 80 15.21 2.06 -4.88
CA TYR A 80 14.99 1.72 -6.30
C TYR A 80 14.03 2.65 -7.03
N PHE A 81 13.13 3.31 -6.32
CA PHE A 81 12.16 4.24 -6.92
C PHE A 81 12.38 5.69 -6.52
N HIS A 82 13.25 5.94 -5.54
CA HIS A 82 13.49 7.29 -4.99
C HIS A 82 12.22 7.94 -4.45
N ILE A 83 11.34 7.11 -3.86
CA ILE A 83 10.05 7.54 -3.31
C ILE A 83 10.02 7.21 -1.83
N THR A 84 9.66 8.19 -1.00
CA THR A 84 9.31 7.96 0.39
C THR A 84 7.81 7.70 0.45
N PRO A 85 7.37 6.46 0.74
CA PRO A 85 5.95 6.13 0.68
C PRO A 85 5.17 6.78 1.82
N ILE A 86 3.89 7.02 1.57
CA ILE A 86 2.94 7.39 2.61
C ILE A 86 2.49 6.09 3.29
N VAL A 87 2.58 6.03 4.61
CA VAL A 87 2.14 4.88 5.38
C VAL A 87 0.80 5.19 6.02
N VAL A 88 -0.21 4.38 5.72
CA VAL A 88 -1.55 4.56 6.29
C VAL A 88 -1.57 3.95 7.69
N GLU A 89 -1.86 4.78 8.67
CA GLU A 89 -1.96 4.38 10.07
C GLU A 89 -2.91 5.32 10.82
N ALA A 90 -3.28 4.95 12.04
CA ALA A 90 -4.11 5.82 12.87
C ALA A 90 -3.39 7.14 13.12
N GLY A 91 -4.10 8.25 12.95
CA GLY A 91 -3.55 9.59 13.16
C GLY A 91 -3.16 10.33 11.90
N ILE A 92 -3.05 9.67 10.75
CA ILE A 92 -2.88 10.38 9.48
C ILE A 92 -4.22 10.91 8.98
N LYS A 93 -4.17 11.89 8.08
CA LYS A 93 -5.39 12.49 7.50
C LYS A 93 -5.98 11.58 6.44
N THR A 94 -6.97 10.78 6.81
CA THR A 94 -7.66 9.85 5.90
C THR A 94 -9.04 10.35 5.48
N GLY A 95 -9.52 11.46 6.06
CA GLY A 95 -10.88 11.95 5.83
C GLY A 95 -11.93 11.29 6.72
N ILE A 96 -11.54 10.37 7.60
CA ILE A 96 -12.43 9.75 8.56
C ILE A 96 -11.92 9.97 9.99
N ARG A 97 -12.86 9.90 10.95
CA ARG A 97 -12.57 9.98 12.38
C ARG A 97 -12.76 8.60 13.01
N ILE A 98 -11.78 8.17 13.78
CA ILE A 98 -11.84 6.90 14.50
C ILE A 98 -12.35 7.17 15.92
N VAL A 99 -13.52 6.62 16.27
CA VAL A 99 -14.20 6.83 17.56
C VAL A 99 -14.27 5.57 18.39
N THR A 100 -13.19 4.81 18.43
CA THR A 100 -13.05 3.63 19.27
C THR A 100 -12.26 3.97 20.54
N PRO A 101 -12.35 3.14 21.63
CA PRO A 101 -11.57 3.38 22.86
C PRO A 101 -10.07 3.48 22.62
N ASN A 102 -9.54 2.71 21.67
CA ASN A 102 -8.12 2.71 21.34
C ASN A 102 -7.93 2.88 19.84
N PRO A 103 -8.04 4.12 19.29
CA PRO A 103 -7.92 4.36 17.84
C PRO A 103 -6.61 3.84 17.23
N GLN A 104 -5.52 3.87 18.02
CA GLN A 104 -4.19 3.41 17.58
C GLN A 104 -4.13 1.90 17.33
N GLN A 105 -5.09 1.14 17.83
CA GLN A 105 -5.15 -0.31 17.65
C GLN A 105 -5.94 -0.74 16.42
N ILE A 106 -6.56 0.20 15.72
CA ILE A 106 -7.26 -0.09 14.48
C ILE A 106 -6.22 -0.41 13.40
N GLY A 107 -6.35 -1.58 12.76
CA GLY A 107 -5.48 -1.96 11.65
C GLY A 107 -5.65 -1.01 10.46
N ALA A 108 -4.54 -0.73 9.77
CA ALA A 108 -4.52 0.18 8.63
C ALA A 108 -5.43 -0.30 7.49
N ASP A 109 -5.56 -1.61 7.29
CA ASP A 109 -6.44 -2.21 6.29
C ASP A 109 -7.90 -1.82 6.51
N ARG A 110 -8.35 -1.77 7.76
CA ARG A 110 -9.72 -1.38 8.11
C ARG A 110 -9.96 0.11 7.87
N ILE A 111 -8.95 0.94 8.13
CA ILE A 111 -9.03 2.38 7.85
C ILE A 111 -9.19 2.61 6.35
N VAL A 112 -8.40 1.94 5.54
CA VAL A 112 -8.45 2.04 4.09
C VAL A 112 -9.79 1.55 3.55
N ASP A 113 -10.29 0.42 4.04
CA ASP A 113 -11.60 -0.11 3.64
C ASP A 113 -12.72 0.87 3.95
N ALA A 114 -12.69 1.49 5.13
CA ALA A 114 -13.70 2.46 5.54
C ALA A 114 -13.67 3.71 4.65
N VAL A 115 -12.49 4.23 4.35
CA VAL A 115 -12.32 5.39 3.46
C VAL A 115 -12.82 5.04 2.05
N GLY A 116 -12.41 3.89 1.51
CA GLY A 116 -12.81 3.45 0.18
C GLY A 116 -14.32 3.25 0.07
N ALA A 117 -14.93 2.60 1.06
CA ALA A 117 -16.36 2.37 1.07
C ALA A 117 -17.15 3.68 1.14
N TYR A 118 -16.71 4.63 1.96
CA TYR A 118 -17.37 5.93 2.07
C TYR A 118 -17.26 6.74 0.76
N GLU A 119 -16.08 6.76 0.14
CA GLU A 119 -15.86 7.48 -1.11
C GLU A 119 -16.67 6.90 -2.28
N LEU A 120 -16.82 5.56 -2.34
CA LEU A 120 -17.53 4.90 -3.43
C LEU A 120 -19.05 4.89 -3.23
N TYR A 121 -19.53 4.72 -2.01
CA TYR A 121 -20.94 4.46 -1.72
C TYR A 121 -21.61 5.51 -0.84
N GLY A 122 -20.84 6.42 -0.24
CA GLY A 122 -21.35 7.36 0.74
C GLY A 122 -21.67 6.69 2.07
N GLY A 123 -22.19 7.45 3.00
CA GLY A 123 -22.56 6.94 4.31
C GLY A 123 -24.04 7.10 4.64
N PRO A 124 -24.53 6.38 5.67
CA PRO A 124 -23.79 5.38 6.45
C PRO A 124 -23.52 4.09 5.68
N VAL A 125 -22.40 3.45 5.96
CA VAL A 125 -21.96 2.23 5.27
C VAL A 125 -21.33 1.27 6.27
N LEU A 126 -21.62 -0.03 6.13
CA LEU A 126 -21.03 -1.10 6.93
C LEU A 126 -19.98 -1.84 6.09
N VAL A 127 -18.81 -1.99 6.68
CA VAL A 127 -17.66 -2.60 6.01
C VAL A 127 -17.25 -3.89 6.70
#